data_a9226c4a86805b47961781ae1f641236
#
_entry.id   a9226c4a86805b47961781ae1f641236
#
_cell.length_a   1.000
_cell.length_b   1.000
_cell.length_c   1.000
_cell.angle_alpha   90.00
_cell.angle_beta   90.00
_cell.angle_gamma   90.00
#
_symmetry.space_group_name_H-M   'P 1'
#
loop_
_entity.id
_entity.type
_entity.pdbx_description
1 polymer ?
#
loop_
_entity_poly.entity_id
_entity_poly.type
_entity_poly.pdbx_seq_one_letter_code
_entity_poly.pdbx_strand_id
1 'polypeptide(L)'
;MLTKLFGSQARVKLLKIFVLNQDEKFYLRQLSRDLKMQVNSIRRELENLQSFGLLSCDEDSFELEERDRGKTEKKYYHVNQDFVLFPELKALMVKSQVLSNNVFVEKIRATCSPKVFILSGSLVSNPKSQTDILLVGRFNRDKLLPLITELEEDLGRELNYTIMDYREYSYRVDIADFFVYNIIHGKKIVVTDEEKEKELLNQKNRLKK
;
A
#
# COMPACT_ATOMS: atom_id res chain seq x y z
N MET A 1 12.10 -4.21 -6.50
CA MET A 1 12.77 -5.49 -6.18
C MET A 1 12.05 -6.71 -6.78
N LEU A 2 10.78 -6.96 -6.46
CA LEU A 2 10.03 -8.12 -6.97
C LEU A 2 9.90 -8.15 -8.50
N THR A 3 9.75 -7.02 -9.18
CA THR A 3 9.66 -6.95 -10.65
C THR A 3 10.90 -7.54 -11.33
N LYS A 4 12.09 -7.31 -10.75
CA LYS A 4 13.34 -7.92 -11.26
C LYS A 4 13.38 -9.44 -11.03
N LEU A 5 12.78 -9.91 -9.92
CA LEU A 5 12.72 -11.34 -9.60
C LEU A 5 11.76 -12.10 -10.50
N PHE A 6 10.57 -11.54 -10.74
CA PHE A 6 9.49 -12.19 -11.50
C PHE A 6 9.48 -11.82 -12.99
N GLY A 7 10.28 -10.86 -13.43
CA GLY A 7 10.44 -10.46 -14.84
C GLY A 7 9.23 -9.73 -15.46
N SER A 8 8.13 -9.55 -14.72
CA SER A 8 6.90 -8.91 -15.21
C SER A 8 6.27 -8.04 -14.13
N GLN A 9 6.05 -6.77 -14.44
CA GLN A 9 5.35 -5.84 -13.54
C GLN A 9 3.88 -6.24 -13.35
N ALA A 10 3.21 -6.68 -14.42
CA ALA A 10 1.84 -7.16 -14.36
C ALA A 10 1.71 -8.36 -13.41
N ARG A 11 2.63 -9.32 -13.52
CA ARG A 11 2.67 -10.50 -12.65
C ARG A 11 2.82 -10.12 -11.18
N VAL A 12 3.74 -9.24 -10.86
CA VAL A 12 3.97 -8.79 -9.47
C VAL A 12 2.74 -8.08 -8.90
N LYS A 13 2.11 -7.20 -9.68
CA LYS A 13 0.90 -6.49 -9.27
C LYS A 13 -0.27 -7.46 -9.03
N LEU A 14 -0.47 -8.41 -9.94
CA LEU A 14 -1.49 -9.45 -9.79
C LEU A 14 -1.23 -10.35 -8.57
N LEU A 15 0.00 -10.84 -8.41
CA LEU A 15 0.38 -11.64 -7.23
C LEU A 15 0.08 -10.90 -5.93
N LYS A 16 0.41 -9.60 -5.84
CA LYS A 16 0.08 -8.79 -4.66
C LYS A 16 -1.42 -8.72 -4.40
N ILE A 17 -2.22 -8.41 -5.44
CA ILE A 17 -3.68 -8.31 -5.26
C ILE A 17 -4.26 -9.63 -4.79
N PHE A 18 -4.01 -10.73 -5.50
CA PHE A 18 -4.63 -12.01 -5.17
C PHE A 18 -4.14 -12.62 -3.86
N VAL A 19 -2.84 -12.51 -3.59
CA VAL A 19 -2.26 -13.12 -2.38
C VAL A 19 -2.59 -12.33 -1.11
N LEU A 20 -2.78 -11.02 -1.21
CA LEU A 20 -3.13 -10.19 -0.05
C LEU A 20 -4.64 -10.07 0.19
N ASN A 21 -5.48 -10.31 -0.83
CA ASN A 21 -6.95 -10.27 -0.75
C ASN A 21 -7.52 -11.66 -1.11
N GLN A 22 -7.28 -12.63 -0.22
CA GLN A 22 -7.51 -14.05 -0.49
C GLN A 22 -8.97 -14.43 -0.70
N ASP A 23 -9.89 -13.66 -0.10
CA ASP A 23 -11.32 -13.93 -0.10
C ASP A 23 -12.05 -13.15 -1.19
N GLU A 24 -11.31 -12.34 -1.97
CA GLU A 24 -11.88 -11.49 -3.01
C GLU A 24 -11.78 -12.14 -4.39
N LYS A 25 -12.77 -11.82 -5.24
CA LYS A 25 -12.81 -12.24 -6.65
C LYS A 25 -12.69 -11.00 -7.54
N PHE A 26 -11.91 -11.14 -8.59
CA PHE A 26 -11.62 -10.04 -9.52
C PHE A 26 -11.86 -10.47 -10.95
N TYR A 27 -12.33 -9.55 -11.80
CA TYR A 27 -12.47 -9.78 -13.23
C TYR A 27 -11.49 -8.92 -14.05
N LEU A 28 -11.20 -9.35 -15.26
CA LEU A 28 -10.15 -8.82 -16.13
C LEU A 28 -10.18 -7.29 -16.29
N ARG A 29 -11.37 -6.72 -16.60
CA ARG A 29 -11.50 -5.28 -16.84
C ARG A 29 -11.32 -4.45 -15.57
N GLN A 30 -11.77 -4.97 -14.42
CA GLN A 30 -11.53 -4.37 -13.11
C GLN A 30 -10.04 -4.29 -12.83
N LEU A 31 -9.33 -5.42 -12.92
CA LEU A 31 -7.88 -5.47 -12.70
C LEU A 31 -7.10 -4.54 -13.63
N SER A 32 -7.50 -4.45 -14.91
CA SER A 32 -6.87 -3.54 -15.86
C SER A 32 -7.01 -2.07 -15.45
N ARG A 33 -8.20 -1.67 -14.98
CA ARG A 33 -8.48 -0.31 -14.51
C ARG A 33 -7.74 -0.02 -13.21
N ASP A 34 -7.86 -0.91 -12.21
CA ASP A 34 -7.33 -0.70 -10.86
C ASP A 34 -5.78 -0.69 -10.86
N LEU A 35 -5.16 -1.53 -11.71
CA LEU A 35 -3.71 -1.59 -11.88
C LEU A 35 -3.15 -0.58 -12.90
N LYS A 36 -4.03 0.15 -13.62
CA LYS A 36 -3.67 1.09 -14.71
C LYS A 36 -2.77 0.42 -15.76
N MET A 37 -3.15 -0.79 -16.19
CA MET A 37 -2.38 -1.61 -17.13
C MET A 37 -3.24 -2.06 -18.30
N GLN A 38 -2.57 -2.35 -19.43
CA GLN A 38 -3.27 -2.83 -20.64
C GLN A 38 -3.96 -4.19 -20.41
N VAL A 39 -5.22 -4.31 -20.87
CA VAL A 39 -6.05 -5.51 -20.72
C VAL A 39 -5.33 -6.77 -21.21
N ASN A 40 -4.64 -6.70 -22.36
CA ASN A 40 -3.93 -7.86 -22.92
C ASN A 40 -2.76 -8.33 -22.03
N SER A 41 -2.06 -7.40 -21.37
CA SER A 41 -0.99 -7.75 -20.42
C SER A 41 -1.56 -8.46 -19.20
N ILE A 42 -2.67 -7.95 -18.65
CA ILE A 42 -3.34 -8.57 -17.51
C ILE A 42 -3.89 -9.95 -17.89
N ARG A 43 -4.58 -10.07 -19.06
CA ARG A 43 -5.12 -11.35 -19.55
C ARG A 43 -4.03 -12.42 -19.62
N ARG A 44 -2.92 -12.12 -20.28
CA ARG A 44 -1.79 -13.06 -20.43
C ARG A 44 -1.26 -13.54 -19.10
N GLU A 45 -1.13 -12.64 -18.12
CA GLU A 45 -0.62 -13.01 -16.80
C GLU A 45 -1.66 -13.79 -15.99
N LEU A 46 -2.97 -13.48 -16.10
CA LEU A 46 -4.02 -14.27 -15.46
C LEU A 46 -4.03 -15.71 -16.00
N GLU A 47 -3.93 -15.88 -17.33
CA GLU A 47 -3.82 -17.20 -17.97
C GLU A 47 -2.57 -17.95 -17.50
N ASN A 48 -1.43 -17.28 -17.38
CA ASN A 48 -0.21 -17.87 -16.83
C ASN A 48 -0.40 -18.30 -15.37
N LEU A 49 -0.94 -17.43 -14.51
CA LEU A 49 -1.14 -17.73 -13.08
C LEU A 49 -2.17 -18.87 -12.88
N GLN A 50 -3.17 -18.95 -13.74
CA GLN A 50 -4.15 -20.03 -13.76
C GLN A 50 -3.52 -21.35 -14.25
N SER A 51 -2.68 -21.32 -15.27
CA SER A 51 -2.11 -22.53 -15.88
C SER A 51 -1.25 -23.35 -14.92
N PHE A 52 -0.61 -22.72 -13.93
CA PHE A 52 0.13 -23.45 -12.89
C PHE A 52 -0.62 -23.58 -11.56
N GLY A 53 -1.91 -23.25 -11.55
CA GLY A 53 -2.83 -23.57 -10.45
C GLY A 53 -2.85 -22.58 -9.29
N LEU A 54 -2.19 -21.42 -9.39
CA LEU A 54 -2.25 -20.38 -8.35
C LEU A 54 -3.58 -19.64 -8.35
N LEU A 55 -4.19 -19.44 -9.53
CA LEU A 55 -5.51 -18.85 -9.66
C LEU A 55 -6.53 -19.90 -10.12
N SER A 56 -7.72 -19.81 -9.57
CA SER A 56 -8.92 -20.49 -10.05
C SER A 56 -9.86 -19.48 -10.69
N CYS A 57 -10.71 -19.97 -11.59
CA CYS A 57 -11.71 -19.18 -12.28
C CYS A 57 -13.08 -19.80 -12.06
N ASP A 58 -14.04 -19.02 -11.61
CA ASP A 58 -15.43 -19.45 -11.55
C ASP A 58 -16.09 -19.18 -12.90
N GLU A 59 -16.55 -20.24 -13.56
CA GLU A 59 -17.27 -20.16 -14.83
C GLU A 59 -18.77 -19.81 -14.67
N ASP A 60 -19.29 -19.88 -13.44
CA ASP A 60 -20.73 -19.84 -13.12
C ASP A 60 -21.28 -18.49 -12.65
N SER A 61 -20.55 -17.41 -12.63
CA SER A 61 -21.11 -16.12 -12.24
C SER A 61 -21.63 -15.34 -13.46
N PHE A 62 -22.82 -15.74 -13.94
CA PHE A 62 -23.60 -14.97 -14.90
C PHE A 62 -24.21 -13.73 -14.24
N GLU A 63 -23.48 -12.65 -14.11
CA GLU A 63 -24.11 -11.34 -13.99
C GLU A 63 -24.21 -10.71 -15.39
N LEU A 64 -25.41 -10.76 -15.92
CA LEU A 64 -25.79 -10.06 -17.14
C LEU A 64 -25.85 -8.56 -16.87
N GLU A 65 -24.83 -7.81 -17.22
CA GLU A 65 -25.01 -6.37 -17.43
C GLU A 65 -25.75 -6.14 -18.75
N GLU A 66 -27.03 -5.75 -18.65
CA GLU A 66 -27.98 -5.51 -19.77
C GLU A 66 -27.62 -4.30 -20.67
N ARG A 67 -26.40 -3.81 -20.71
CA ARG A 67 -26.07 -2.53 -21.41
C ARG A 67 -25.01 -2.58 -22.50
N ASP A 68 -24.57 -3.74 -22.95
CA ASP A 68 -23.69 -3.71 -24.14
C ASP A 68 -23.95 -4.90 -25.09
N ARG A 69 -24.09 -4.58 -26.39
CA ARG A 69 -24.36 -5.53 -27.47
C ARG A 69 -23.15 -6.43 -27.75
N GLY A 70 -22.88 -7.34 -26.85
CA GLY A 70 -21.83 -8.34 -26.98
C GLY A 70 -21.76 -9.13 -25.69
N LYS A 71 -22.40 -10.31 -25.66
CA LYS A 71 -22.32 -11.26 -24.54
C LYS A 71 -20.87 -11.65 -24.31
N THR A 72 -20.15 -10.93 -23.46
CA THR A 72 -18.84 -11.35 -22.97
C THR A 72 -19.04 -11.87 -21.56
N GLU A 73 -18.94 -13.18 -21.40
CA GLU A 73 -18.93 -13.86 -20.11
C GLU A 73 -17.86 -13.23 -19.21
N LYS A 74 -18.25 -12.73 -18.04
CA LYS A 74 -17.32 -12.20 -17.07
C LYS A 74 -16.73 -13.39 -16.32
N LYS A 75 -15.44 -13.66 -16.53
CA LYS A 75 -14.67 -14.65 -15.74
C LYS A 75 -14.15 -13.97 -14.49
N TYR A 76 -14.50 -14.53 -13.32
CA TYR A 76 -13.99 -14.07 -12.03
C TYR A 76 -12.86 -14.98 -11.58
N TYR A 77 -11.73 -14.35 -11.29
CA TYR A 77 -10.54 -15.03 -10.82
C TYR A 77 -10.40 -14.82 -9.31
N HIS A 78 -9.97 -15.86 -8.62
CA HIS A 78 -9.63 -15.84 -7.19
C HIS A 78 -8.37 -16.67 -6.94
N VAL A 79 -7.70 -16.45 -5.82
CA VAL A 79 -6.52 -17.23 -5.47
C VAL A 79 -6.91 -18.64 -5.01
N ASN A 80 -6.17 -19.63 -5.47
CA ASN A 80 -6.26 -20.98 -4.95
C ASN A 80 -5.40 -21.09 -3.67
N GLN A 81 -6.05 -21.10 -2.51
CA GLN A 81 -5.36 -21.19 -1.21
C GLN A 81 -4.74 -22.58 -0.96
N ASP A 82 -5.19 -23.62 -1.67
CA ASP A 82 -4.64 -24.97 -1.60
C ASP A 82 -3.42 -25.17 -2.51
N PHE A 83 -3.01 -24.13 -3.24
CA PHE A 83 -1.80 -24.18 -4.04
C PHE A 83 -0.57 -24.41 -3.15
N VAL A 84 0.23 -25.43 -3.45
CA VAL A 84 1.35 -25.92 -2.59
C VAL A 84 2.31 -24.80 -2.16
N LEU A 85 2.60 -23.83 -3.02
CA LEU A 85 3.51 -22.71 -2.73
C LEU A 85 2.80 -21.45 -2.26
N PHE A 86 1.50 -21.52 -1.95
CA PHE A 86 0.74 -20.34 -1.54
C PHE A 86 1.26 -19.71 -0.23
N PRO A 87 1.59 -20.49 0.84
CA PRO A 87 2.14 -19.93 2.08
C PRO A 87 3.45 -19.18 1.85
N GLU A 88 4.35 -19.70 1.01
CA GLU A 88 5.65 -19.11 0.70
C GLU A 88 5.48 -17.82 -0.13
N LEU A 89 4.58 -17.83 -1.12
CA LEU A 89 4.25 -16.65 -1.90
C LEU A 89 3.65 -15.57 -1.02
N LYS A 90 2.74 -15.91 -0.10
CA LYS A 90 2.17 -14.98 0.87
C LYS A 90 3.24 -14.37 1.75
N ALA A 91 4.12 -15.20 2.32
CA ALA A 91 5.23 -14.73 3.14
C ALA A 91 6.17 -13.80 2.35
N LEU A 92 6.45 -14.13 1.08
CA LEU A 92 7.28 -13.31 0.21
C LEU A 92 6.63 -11.94 -0.08
N MET A 93 5.31 -11.92 -0.40
CA MET A 93 4.58 -10.67 -0.66
C MET A 93 4.55 -9.77 0.58
N VAL A 94 4.24 -10.32 1.76
CA VAL A 94 4.24 -9.59 3.04
C VAL A 94 5.63 -9.04 3.36
N LYS A 95 6.67 -9.87 3.27
CA LYS A 95 8.06 -9.43 3.53
C LYS A 95 8.51 -8.36 2.55
N SER A 96 8.13 -8.47 1.27
CA SER A 96 8.47 -7.45 0.27
C SER A 96 7.80 -6.10 0.56
N GLN A 97 6.59 -6.11 1.10
CA GLN A 97 5.88 -4.90 1.51
C GLN A 97 6.61 -4.20 2.67
N VAL A 98 7.04 -4.97 3.67
CA VAL A 98 7.85 -4.43 4.78
C VAL A 98 9.17 -3.84 4.27
N LEU A 99 9.87 -4.53 3.37
CA LEU A 99 11.13 -4.04 2.80
C LEU A 99 10.93 -2.78 1.94
N SER A 100 9.86 -2.71 1.16
CA SER A 100 9.52 -1.49 0.40
C SER A 100 9.26 -0.30 1.33
N ASN A 101 8.54 -0.53 2.43
CA ASN A 101 8.31 0.51 3.43
C ASN A 101 9.62 1.01 4.06
N ASN A 102 10.56 0.12 4.40
CA ASN A 102 11.85 0.51 4.97
C ASN A 102 12.69 1.32 3.98
N VAL A 103 12.77 0.90 2.72
CA VAL A 103 13.50 1.64 1.66
C VAL A 103 12.88 3.02 1.45
N PHE A 104 11.55 3.11 1.41
CA PHE A 104 10.83 4.37 1.32
C PHE A 104 11.14 5.30 2.50
N VAL A 105 11.10 4.76 3.72
CA VAL A 105 11.43 5.51 4.94
C VAL A 105 12.81 6.15 4.86
N GLU A 106 13.82 5.38 4.47
CA GLU A 106 15.18 5.88 4.34
C GLU A 106 15.30 6.96 3.24
N LYS A 107 14.65 6.77 2.10
CA LYS A 107 14.61 7.78 1.02
C LYS A 107 13.95 9.07 1.48
N ILE A 108 12.82 9.01 2.19
CA ILE A 108 12.12 10.19 2.72
C ILE A 108 13.01 10.92 3.74
N ARG A 109 13.65 10.19 4.68
CA ARG A 109 14.55 10.79 5.66
C ARG A 109 15.72 11.52 5.00
N ALA A 110 16.34 10.89 4.01
CA ALA A 110 17.49 11.45 3.32
C ALA A 110 17.14 12.69 2.46
N THR A 111 15.93 12.70 1.86
CA THR A 111 15.55 13.71 0.88
C THR A 111 14.78 14.88 1.49
N CYS A 112 13.96 14.62 2.51
CA CYS A 112 12.92 15.55 2.97
C CYS A 112 13.06 15.99 4.43
N SER A 113 13.81 15.27 5.27
CA SER A 113 14.02 15.57 6.71
C SER A 113 12.74 15.99 7.45
N PRO A 114 11.72 15.12 7.51
CA PRO A 114 10.44 15.42 8.14
C PRO A 114 10.60 15.60 9.66
N LYS A 115 9.89 16.56 10.25
CA LYS A 115 9.79 16.72 11.71
C LYS A 115 8.92 15.65 12.36
N VAL A 116 7.80 15.31 11.70
CA VAL A 116 6.98 14.16 12.05
C VAL A 116 6.74 13.34 10.80
N PHE A 117 6.97 12.03 10.91
CA PHE A 117 6.71 11.07 9.86
C PHE A 117 6.04 9.84 10.45
N ILE A 118 4.79 9.62 10.08
CA ILE A 118 3.97 8.52 10.57
C ILE A 118 3.47 7.70 9.38
N LEU A 119 3.64 6.39 9.48
CA LEU A 119 2.97 5.41 8.63
C LEU A 119 1.71 4.92 9.35
N SER A 120 0.59 4.92 8.66
CA SER A 120 -0.72 4.53 9.19
C SER A 120 -1.51 3.76 8.11
N GLY A 121 -2.81 3.69 8.25
CA GLY A 121 -3.71 3.16 7.24
C GLY A 121 -3.34 1.75 6.80
N SER A 122 -3.37 1.58 5.53
CA SER A 122 -3.10 0.32 4.87
C SER A 122 -1.64 -0.17 5.00
N LEU A 123 -0.69 0.74 5.28
CA LEU A 123 0.73 0.38 5.50
C LEU A 123 0.97 -0.34 6.84
N VAL A 124 0.04 -0.22 7.78
CA VAL A 124 0.10 -0.86 9.10
C VAL A 124 -1.11 -1.74 9.40
N SER A 125 -1.87 -2.12 8.36
CA SER A 125 -3.10 -2.90 8.48
C SER A 125 -4.14 -2.22 9.39
N ASN A 126 -4.37 -0.91 9.18
CA ASN A 126 -5.40 -0.11 9.84
C ASN A 126 -6.34 0.52 8.80
N PRO A 127 -7.36 -0.22 8.30
CA PRO A 127 -8.25 0.26 7.23
C PRO A 127 -9.14 1.43 7.67
N LYS A 128 -9.23 1.72 8.96
CA LYS A 128 -10.04 2.84 9.49
C LYS A 128 -9.33 4.19 9.40
N SER A 129 -8.04 4.22 9.14
CA SER A 129 -7.29 5.47 8.99
C SER A 129 -7.59 6.11 7.64
N GLN A 130 -7.80 7.43 7.64
CA GLN A 130 -8.05 8.22 6.44
C GLN A 130 -6.79 8.53 5.65
N THR A 131 -5.61 8.26 6.21
CA THR A 131 -4.32 8.46 5.54
C THR A 131 -3.37 7.30 5.81
N ASP A 132 -2.56 6.97 4.84
CA ASP A 132 -1.52 5.94 4.94
C ASP A 132 -0.18 6.55 5.39
N ILE A 133 0.05 7.82 5.02
CA ILE A 133 1.28 8.54 5.29
C ILE A 133 0.96 9.94 5.80
N LEU A 134 1.47 10.29 6.99
CA LEU A 134 1.46 11.65 7.49
C LEU A 134 2.90 12.18 7.53
N LEU A 135 3.13 13.28 6.81
CA LEU A 135 4.39 14.01 6.76
C LEU A 135 4.20 15.43 7.26
N VAL A 136 4.93 15.81 8.29
CA VAL A 136 4.90 17.16 8.87
C VAL A 136 6.24 17.83 8.69
N GLY A 137 6.23 19.00 8.07
CA GLY A 137 7.43 19.77 7.80
C GLY A 137 7.33 20.59 6.52
N ARG A 138 8.49 21.03 6.04
CA ARG A 138 8.59 21.74 4.76
C ARG A 138 9.19 20.80 3.72
N PHE A 139 8.44 20.54 2.66
CA PHE A 139 8.83 19.58 1.63
C PHE A 139 8.86 20.22 0.26
N ASN A 140 9.86 19.82 -0.54
CA ASN A 140 9.82 20.06 -1.98
C ASN A 140 8.95 18.95 -2.62
N ARG A 141 7.80 19.35 -3.17
CA ARG A 141 6.85 18.41 -3.80
C ARG A 141 7.46 17.65 -4.96
N ASP A 142 8.31 18.30 -5.77
CA ASP A 142 8.93 17.69 -6.95
C ASP A 142 9.87 16.53 -6.57
N LYS A 143 10.42 16.56 -5.35
CA LYS A 143 11.26 15.49 -4.81
C LYS A 143 10.45 14.42 -4.07
N LEU A 144 9.35 14.81 -3.43
CA LEU A 144 8.53 13.90 -2.63
C LEU A 144 7.60 13.03 -3.48
N LEU A 145 6.91 13.62 -4.46
CA LEU A 145 5.95 12.90 -5.28
C LEU A 145 6.52 11.67 -5.99
N PRO A 146 7.71 11.74 -6.62
CA PRO A 146 8.30 10.55 -7.23
C PRO A 146 8.56 9.40 -6.24
N LEU A 147 8.91 9.72 -4.98
CA LEU A 147 9.13 8.70 -3.94
C LEU A 147 7.83 8.01 -3.54
N ILE A 148 6.73 8.78 -3.45
CA ILE A 148 5.40 8.22 -3.18
C ILE A 148 4.96 7.34 -4.35
N THR A 149 5.10 7.81 -5.59
CA THR A 149 4.75 7.04 -6.79
C THR A 149 5.56 5.73 -6.87
N GLU A 150 6.86 5.76 -6.57
CA GLU A 150 7.69 4.55 -6.51
C GLU A 150 7.16 3.55 -5.47
N LEU A 151 6.73 4.03 -4.29
CA LEU A 151 6.14 3.19 -3.27
C LEU A 151 4.79 2.61 -3.71
N GLU A 152 3.93 3.42 -4.34
CA GLU A 152 2.65 2.98 -4.90
C GLU A 152 2.84 1.90 -5.97
N GLU A 153 3.82 2.05 -6.86
CA GLU A 153 4.18 1.03 -7.84
C GLU A 153 4.67 -0.26 -7.19
N ASP A 154 5.50 -0.15 -6.16
CA ASP A 154 5.99 -1.30 -5.40
C ASP A 154 4.88 -2.03 -4.65
N LEU A 155 3.90 -1.30 -4.11
CA LEU A 155 2.76 -1.86 -3.40
C LEU A 155 1.63 -2.33 -4.34
N GLY A 156 1.59 -1.82 -5.59
CA GLY A 156 0.57 -2.14 -6.57
C GLY A 156 -0.78 -1.44 -6.32
N ARG A 157 -0.79 -0.35 -5.54
CA ARG A 157 -1.99 0.43 -5.19
C ARG A 157 -1.64 1.88 -4.90
N GLU A 158 -2.64 2.75 -4.99
CA GLU A 158 -2.54 4.15 -4.58
C GLU A 158 -2.51 4.27 -3.03
N LEU A 159 -1.84 5.32 -2.56
CA LEU A 159 -1.72 5.64 -1.13
C LEU A 159 -2.35 7.00 -0.83
N ASN A 160 -3.09 7.05 0.28
CA ASN A 160 -3.55 8.32 0.82
C ASN A 160 -2.44 8.95 1.66
N TYR A 161 -1.92 10.09 1.25
CA TYR A 161 -0.92 10.80 2.01
C TYR A 161 -1.35 12.22 2.35
N THR A 162 -0.94 12.67 3.52
CA THR A 162 -1.20 14.02 4.02
C THR A 162 0.10 14.72 4.35
N ILE A 163 0.25 15.93 3.83
CA ILE A 163 1.38 16.81 4.09
C ILE A 163 0.84 18.06 4.76
N MET A 164 1.42 18.45 5.88
CA MET A 164 1.09 19.70 6.56
C MET A 164 2.34 20.36 7.12
N ASP A 165 2.29 21.66 7.32
CA ASP A 165 3.36 22.33 8.03
C ASP A 165 3.28 22.09 9.56
N TYR A 166 4.36 22.42 10.25
CA TYR A 166 4.45 22.14 11.70
C TYR A 166 3.48 23.00 12.52
N ARG A 167 3.16 24.22 12.08
CA ARG A 167 2.20 25.10 12.78
C ARG A 167 0.79 24.55 12.68
N GLU A 168 0.40 24.10 11.49
CA GLU A 168 -0.88 23.45 11.28
C GLU A 168 -0.99 22.16 12.10
N TYR A 169 0.05 21.33 12.09
CA TYR A 169 0.07 20.09 12.88
C TYR A 169 -0.09 20.38 14.38
N SER A 170 0.72 21.29 14.93
CA SER A 170 0.65 21.67 16.34
C SER A 170 -0.72 22.22 16.73
N TYR A 171 -1.26 23.12 15.92
CA TYR A 171 -2.60 23.65 16.14
C TYR A 171 -3.68 22.56 16.14
N ARG A 172 -3.63 21.63 15.20
CA ARG A 172 -4.58 20.52 15.14
C ARG A 172 -4.46 19.55 16.31
N VAL A 173 -3.25 19.34 16.81
CA VAL A 173 -3.01 18.56 18.05
C VAL A 173 -3.61 19.28 19.26
N ASP A 174 -3.39 20.60 19.40
CA ASP A 174 -3.86 21.40 20.54
C ASP A 174 -5.39 21.44 20.64
N ILE A 175 -6.08 21.51 19.50
CA ILE A 175 -7.56 21.49 19.46
C ILE A 175 -8.17 20.09 19.44
N ALA A 176 -7.34 19.04 19.57
CA ALA A 176 -7.76 17.64 19.44
C ALA A 176 -8.54 17.36 18.14
N ASP A 177 -8.05 17.90 17.02
CA ASP A 177 -8.66 17.67 15.70
C ASP A 177 -8.84 16.17 15.43
N PHE A 178 -10.02 15.78 15.03
CA PHE A 178 -10.41 14.38 14.88
C PHE A 178 -9.51 13.59 13.92
N PHE A 179 -9.09 14.23 12.82
CA PHE A 179 -8.22 13.59 11.83
C PHE A 179 -6.85 13.26 12.43
N VAL A 180 -6.19 14.27 13.03
CA VAL A 180 -4.86 14.09 13.64
C VAL A 180 -4.94 13.19 14.87
N TYR A 181 -6.00 13.33 15.68
CA TYR A 181 -6.25 12.50 16.85
C TYR A 181 -6.31 11.00 16.48
N ASN A 182 -7.06 10.65 15.43
CA ASN A 182 -7.19 9.26 14.98
C ASN A 182 -5.87 8.67 14.48
N ILE A 183 -5.02 9.47 13.86
CA ILE A 183 -3.69 9.02 13.43
C ILE A 183 -2.79 8.81 14.65
N ILE A 184 -2.79 9.76 15.58
CA ILE A 184 -1.91 9.71 16.77
C ILE A 184 -2.31 8.56 17.72
N HIS A 185 -3.59 8.27 17.88
CA HIS A 185 -4.07 7.24 18.80
C HIS A 185 -4.37 5.89 18.14
N GLY A 186 -4.42 5.85 16.81
CA GLY A 186 -4.63 4.63 16.04
C GLY A 186 -3.37 3.76 15.91
N LYS A 187 -3.53 2.60 15.25
CA LYS A 187 -2.39 1.76 14.88
C LYS A 187 -1.51 2.50 13.86
N LYS A 188 -0.24 2.67 14.19
CA LYS A 188 0.72 3.44 13.41
C LYS A 188 2.16 2.99 13.65
N ILE A 189 3.06 3.38 12.76
CA ILE A 189 4.50 3.34 12.96
C ILE A 189 5.01 4.79 12.94
N VAL A 190 5.55 5.24 14.06
CA VAL A 190 6.20 6.54 14.15
C VAL A 190 7.64 6.38 13.66
N VAL A 191 7.93 6.98 12.52
CA VAL A 191 9.26 6.93 11.90
C VAL A 191 10.16 8.03 12.44
N THR A 192 9.61 9.25 12.56
CA THR A 192 10.28 10.43 13.13
C THR A 192 9.27 11.24 13.91
N ASP A 193 9.65 11.70 15.09
CA ASP A 193 8.89 12.63 15.92
C ASP A 193 9.89 13.42 16.76
N GLU A 194 10.35 14.55 16.23
CA GLU A 194 11.41 15.36 16.85
C GLU A 194 11.03 15.90 18.24
N GLU A 195 9.73 16.07 18.51
CA GLU A 195 9.31 16.57 19.83
C GLU A 195 9.39 15.49 20.90
N LYS A 196 8.91 14.30 20.61
CA LYS A 196 9.05 13.16 21.52
C LYS A 196 10.50 12.80 21.76
N GLU A 197 11.35 12.90 20.75
CA GLU A 197 12.79 12.69 20.91
C GLU A 197 13.41 13.75 21.84
N LYS A 198 13.03 15.02 21.71
CA LYS A 198 13.47 16.11 22.61
C LYS A 198 12.95 15.95 24.02
N GLU A 199 11.68 15.57 24.21
CA GLU A 199 11.11 15.31 25.53
C GLU A 199 11.81 14.15 26.23
N LEU A 200 12.07 13.04 25.52
CA LEU A 200 12.79 11.88 26.04
C LEU A 200 14.23 12.22 26.42
N LEU A 201 14.92 13.04 25.63
CA LEU A 201 16.26 13.55 25.96
C LEU A 201 16.24 14.43 27.19
N ASN A 202 15.26 15.31 27.30
CA ASN A 202 15.13 16.19 28.48
C ASN A 202 14.81 15.42 29.77
N GLN A 203 13.96 14.38 29.68
CA GLN A 203 13.67 13.48 30.80
C GLN A 203 14.91 12.69 31.23
N LYS A 204 15.69 12.13 30.29
CA LYS A 204 16.94 11.42 30.59
C LYS A 204 17.98 12.33 31.24
N ASN A 205 18.06 13.61 30.85
CA ASN A 205 18.98 14.56 31.43
C ASN A 205 18.55 15.03 32.83
N ARG A 206 17.25 15.03 33.16
CA ARG A 206 16.72 15.29 34.50
C ARG A 206 16.96 14.15 35.49
N LEU A 207 17.00 12.90 34.98
CA LEU A 207 17.26 11.71 35.79
C LEU A 207 18.76 11.48 36.11
N LYS A 208 19.65 12.20 35.42
CA LYS A 208 21.12 12.12 35.62
C LYS A 208 21.66 13.25 36.53
N LYS A 209 20.80 14.13 37.01
CA LYS A 209 21.11 15.15 38.04
C LYS A 209 20.49 14.75 39.36
#